data_02c052addb8a60149330c986c29081c9
#
_entry.id   02c052addb8a60149330c986c29081c9
#
_cell.length_a   1.000
_cell.length_b   1.000
_cell.length_c   1.000
_cell.angle_alpha   90.00
_cell.angle_beta   90.00
_cell.angle_gamma   90.00
#
_symmetry.space_group_name_H-M   'P 1'
#
loop_
_entity.id
_entity.type
_entity.pdbx_description
1 polymer ?
#
loop_
_entity_poly.entity_id
_entity_poly.type
_entity_poly.pdbx_seq_one_letter_code
_entity_poly.pdbx_strand_id
1 'polypeptide(L)'
;MKRILLIAAVALMSVAASAQSLKWAYVDFNELVMLMPEMDEARATMEENQKTNEEILVSMYEEYQTKMQQYQQKAETWTPAIRESKEKEIMEIQSRFEQTQQSLQQEIQMLQQNLQAPIYDKAQTTVSNLAKAQGIAFVFEMSSLLYVDPAQGINLTPEARKALNIPADRTLETLQAELQAKAQAAQAAQGM
;
A
#
# COMPACT_ATOMS: atom_id res chain seq x y z
N MET A 1 3.93 48.67 -51.06
CA MET A 1 4.88 47.66 -50.51
C MET A 1 5.21 47.88 -49.04
N LYS A 2 5.54 49.09 -48.54
CA LYS A 2 5.81 49.34 -47.12
C LYS A 2 4.67 49.02 -46.13
N ARG A 3 3.40 49.19 -46.55
CA ARG A 3 2.25 48.91 -45.69
C ARG A 3 1.94 47.39 -45.54
N ILE A 4 2.32 46.58 -46.56
CA ILE A 4 2.15 45.13 -46.53
C ILE A 4 3.24 44.49 -45.61
N LEU A 5 4.43 45.05 -45.61
CA LEU A 5 5.52 44.62 -44.71
C LEU A 5 5.21 44.89 -43.23
N LEU A 6 4.52 45.99 -42.90
CA LEU A 6 4.07 46.30 -41.53
C LEU A 6 3.02 45.34 -41.04
N ILE A 7 2.05 44.91 -41.88
CA ILE A 7 1.00 43.97 -41.53
C ILE A 7 1.62 42.55 -41.29
N ALA A 8 2.57 42.16 -42.12
CA ALA A 8 3.29 40.88 -41.96
C ALA A 8 4.14 40.83 -40.65
N ALA A 9 4.76 41.95 -40.26
CA ALA A 9 5.54 42.06 -39.03
C ALA A 9 4.63 41.99 -37.78
N VAL A 10 3.45 42.58 -37.80
CA VAL A 10 2.45 42.49 -36.70
C VAL A 10 1.88 41.08 -36.59
N ALA A 11 1.62 40.39 -37.72
CA ALA A 11 1.14 38.99 -37.70
C ALA A 11 2.19 38.01 -37.18
N LEU A 12 3.48 38.24 -37.45
CA LEU A 12 4.58 37.44 -36.88
C LEU A 12 4.78 37.68 -35.38
N MET A 13 4.57 38.88 -34.86
CA MET A 13 4.61 39.14 -33.43
C MET A 13 3.45 38.50 -32.65
N SER A 14 2.27 38.34 -33.24
CA SER A 14 1.14 37.69 -32.58
C SER A 14 1.31 36.18 -32.46
N VAL A 15 2.10 35.55 -33.32
CA VAL A 15 2.40 34.09 -33.21
C VAL A 15 3.47 33.83 -32.13
N ALA A 16 4.42 34.76 -31.93
CA ALA A 16 5.42 34.62 -30.86
C ALA A 16 4.85 34.78 -29.45
N ALA A 17 3.72 35.49 -29.29
CA ALA A 17 3.05 35.65 -27.97
C ALA A 17 2.28 34.40 -27.50
N SER A 18 2.10 33.40 -28.36
CA SER A 18 1.37 32.17 -28.04
C SER A 18 2.26 30.99 -27.63
N ALA A 19 3.58 31.16 -27.55
CA ALA A 19 4.46 30.17 -26.93
C ALA A 19 4.34 30.28 -25.39
N GLN A 20 3.13 30.02 -24.87
CA GLN A 20 2.98 29.77 -23.43
C GLN A 20 3.84 28.55 -23.11
N SER A 21 4.94 28.77 -22.38
CA SER A 21 5.72 27.67 -21.84
C SER A 21 4.76 26.77 -21.05
N LEU A 22 4.60 25.54 -21.48
CA LEU A 22 3.78 24.56 -20.79
C LEU A 22 4.27 24.44 -19.35
N LYS A 23 3.41 24.79 -18.40
CA LYS A 23 3.72 24.61 -17.00
C LYS A 23 3.77 23.13 -16.69
N TRP A 24 4.78 22.71 -15.99
CA TRP A 24 4.93 21.35 -15.51
C TRP A 24 5.28 21.34 -14.03
N ALA A 25 4.96 20.24 -13.37
CA ALA A 25 5.21 20.04 -11.96
C ALA A 25 5.80 18.66 -11.70
N TYR A 26 6.27 18.49 -10.49
CA TYR A 26 6.67 17.19 -9.96
C TYR A 26 6.10 17.01 -8.55
N VAL A 27 5.99 15.77 -8.14
CA VAL A 27 5.48 15.38 -6.83
C VAL A 27 6.20 14.12 -6.36
N ASP A 28 6.51 14.01 -5.08
CA ASP A 28 6.87 12.74 -4.46
C ASP A 28 5.60 11.98 -4.10
N PHE A 29 5.07 11.25 -5.09
CA PHE A 29 3.81 10.54 -4.95
C PHE A 29 3.93 9.38 -3.95
N ASN A 30 5.08 8.74 -3.91
CA ASN A 30 5.35 7.67 -2.95
C ASN A 30 5.34 8.20 -1.51
N GLU A 31 6.00 9.35 -1.26
CA GLU A 31 5.95 10.02 0.04
C GLU A 31 4.49 10.32 0.43
N LEU A 32 3.70 10.90 -0.48
CA LEU A 32 2.30 11.22 -0.20
C LEU A 32 1.53 9.99 0.25
N VAL A 33 1.54 8.92 -0.55
CA VAL A 33 0.79 7.69 -0.28
C VAL A 33 1.22 7.06 1.04
N MET A 34 2.54 6.98 1.28
CA MET A 34 3.08 6.34 2.48
C MET A 34 2.75 7.08 3.77
N LEU A 35 2.60 8.41 3.71
CA LEU A 35 2.37 9.25 4.87
C LEU A 35 0.91 9.66 5.07
N MET A 36 -0.01 9.26 4.18
CA MET A 36 -1.45 9.51 4.35
C MET A 36 -1.99 8.84 5.62
N PRO A 37 -2.88 9.50 6.38
CA PRO A 37 -3.54 8.89 7.54
C PRO A 37 -4.25 7.58 7.21
N GLU A 38 -4.88 7.48 6.05
CA GLU A 38 -5.56 6.27 5.58
C GLU A 38 -4.60 5.09 5.36
N MET A 39 -3.32 5.37 5.06
CA MET A 39 -2.32 4.33 4.95
C MET A 39 -1.94 3.77 6.34
N ASP A 40 -1.98 4.60 7.38
CA ASP A 40 -1.78 4.13 8.76
C ASP A 40 -2.95 3.24 9.21
N GLU A 41 -4.18 3.60 8.88
CA GLU A 41 -5.38 2.78 9.12
C GLU A 41 -5.29 1.45 8.35
N ALA A 42 -4.85 1.50 7.10
CA ALA A 42 -4.64 0.29 6.29
C ALA A 42 -3.58 -0.64 6.91
N ARG A 43 -2.46 -0.09 7.41
CA ARG A 43 -1.44 -0.87 8.13
C ARG A 43 -1.99 -1.50 9.39
N ALA A 44 -2.77 -0.75 10.19
CA ALA A 44 -3.38 -1.27 11.41
C ALA A 44 -4.36 -2.41 11.10
N THR A 45 -5.18 -2.26 10.06
CA THR A 45 -6.12 -3.31 9.61
C THR A 45 -5.37 -4.57 9.14
N MET A 46 -4.27 -4.40 8.40
CA MET A 46 -3.43 -5.54 7.98
C MET A 46 -2.79 -6.26 9.16
N GLU A 47 -2.31 -5.51 10.16
CA GLU A 47 -1.71 -6.06 11.38
C GLU A 47 -2.74 -6.87 12.20
N GLU A 48 -3.95 -6.34 12.36
CA GLU A 48 -5.06 -7.04 13.03
C GLU A 48 -5.47 -8.32 12.28
N ASN A 49 -5.60 -8.25 10.96
CA ASN A 49 -5.91 -9.42 10.13
C ASN A 49 -4.81 -10.49 10.24
N GLN A 50 -3.55 -10.09 10.20
CA GLN A 50 -2.41 -11.02 10.36
C GLN A 50 -2.47 -11.74 11.71
N LYS A 51 -2.74 -11.02 12.80
CA LYS A 51 -2.89 -11.59 14.13
C LYS A 51 -4.05 -12.59 14.20
N THR A 52 -5.20 -12.22 13.66
CA THR A 52 -6.37 -13.10 13.60
C THR A 52 -6.08 -14.38 12.81
N ASN A 53 -5.39 -14.26 11.68
CA ASN A 53 -5.00 -15.40 10.86
C ASN A 53 -4.00 -16.33 11.58
N GLU A 54 -3.07 -15.75 12.32
CA GLU A 54 -2.14 -16.54 13.16
C GLU A 54 -2.88 -17.30 14.25
N GLU A 55 -3.84 -16.66 14.95
CA GLU A 55 -4.67 -17.31 15.98
C GLU A 55 -5.47 -18.47 15.41
N ILE A 56 -6.04 -18.33 14.19
CA ILE A 56 -6.75 -19.40 13.49
C ILE A 56 -5.81 -20.60 13.23
N LEU A 57 -4.64 -20.34 12.67
CA LEU A 57 -3.69 -21.41 12.33
C LEU A 57 -3.14 -22.10 13.58
N VAL A 58 -2.86 -21.33 14.65
CA VAL A 58 -2.43 -21.90 15.94
C VAL A 58 -3.52 -22.80 16.53
N SER A 59 -4.77 -22.36 16.57
CA SER A 59 -5.89 -23.15 17.06
C SER A 59 -6.06 -24.47 16.28
N MET A 60 -5.92 -24.43 14.95
CA MET A 60 -6.00 -25.63 14.12
C MET A 60 -4.81 -26.58 14.35
N TYR A 61 -3.62 -26.03 14.57
CA TYR A 61 -2.46 -26.81 14.91
C TYR A 61 -2.56 -27.48 16.28
N GLU A 62 -3.11 -26.81 17.28
CA GLU A 62 -3.39 -27.38 18.60
C GLU A 62 -4.42 -28.50 18.52
N GLU A 63 -5.48 -28.33 17.72
CA GLU A 63 -6.45 -29.39 17.45
C GLU A 63 -5.75 -30.63 16.85
N TYR A 64 -4.91 -30.43 15.83
CA TYR A 64 -4.14 -31.51 15.22
C TYR A 64 -3.24 -32.24 16.24
N GLN A 65 -2.47 -31.49 17.02
CA GLN A 65 -1.58 -32.05 18.04
C GLN A 65 -2.36 -32.85 19.09
N THR A 66 -3.49 -32.33 19.54
CA THR A 66 -4.35 -33.04 20.50
C THR A 66 -4.86 -34.37 19.95
N LYS A 67 -5.31 -34.41 18.69
CA LYS A 67 -5.79 -35.64 18.04
C LYS A 67 -4.67 -36.63 17.81
N MET A 68 -3.52 -36.16 17.38
CA MET A 68 -2.32 -37.01 17.21
C MET A 68 -1.87 -37.63 18.54
N GLN A 69 -1.84 -36.86 19.61
CA GLN A 69 -1.50 -37.36 20.94
C GLN A 69 -2.49 -38.41 21.43
N GLN A 70 -3.79 -38.15 21.27
CA GLN A 70 -4.84 -39.13 21.58
C GLN A 70 -4.69 -40.42 20.78
N TYR A 71 -4.38 -40.31 19.49
CA TYR A 71 -4.14 -41.45 18.61
C TYR A 71 -2.94 -42.28 19.12
N GLN A 72 -1.79 -41.65 19.37
CA GLN A 72 -0.60 -42.33 19.87
C GLN A 72 -0.82 -43.06 21.18
N GLN A 73 -1.62 -42.50 22.11
CA GLN A 73 -1.86 -43.09 23.41
C GLN A 73 -2.87 -44.26 23.38
N LYS A 74 -3.83 -44.24 22.43
CA LYS A 74 -5.00 -45.15 22.49
C LYS A 74 -5.14 -46.08 21.29
N ALA A 75 -4.32 -45.92 20.23
CA ALA A 75 -4.44 -46.68 18.99
C ALA A 75 -4.42 -48.20 19.21
N GLU A 76 -3.60 -48.68 20.15
CA GLU A 76 -3.53 -50.09 20.48
C GLU A 76 -4.77 -50.66 21.16
N THR A 77 -5.52 -49.80 21.86
CA THR A 77 -6.75 -50.18 22.59
C THR A 77 -7.99 -50.11 21.72
N TRP A 78 -7.91 -49.51 20.56
CA TRP A 78 -9.05 -49.32 19.65
C TRP A 78 -9.25 -50.51 18.70
N THR A 79 -10.52 -50.75 18.37
CA THR A 79 -10.84 -51.66 17.27
C THR A 79 -10.31 -51.10 15.93
N PRO A 80 -10.07 -51.96 14.91
CA PRO A 80 -9.63 -51.50 13.60
C PRO A 80 -10.51 -50.40 13.00
N ALA A 81 -11.84 -50.54 13.13
CA ALA A 81 -12.77 -49.53 12.61
C ALA A 81 -12.67 -48.16 13.32
N ILE A 82 -12.43 -48.16 14.64
CA ILE A 82 -12.24 -46.93 15.40
C ILE A 82 -10.90 -46.28 15.01
N ARG A 83 -9.87 -47.08 14.86
CA ARG A 83 -8.54 -46.62 14.44
C ARG A 83 -8.58 -45.91 13.07
N GLU A 84 -9.18 -46.59 12.08
CA GLU A 84 -9.39 -46.04 10.74
C GLU A 84 -10.16 -44.69 10.76
N SER A 85 -11.23 -44.63 11.57
CA SER A 85 -11.99 -43.40 11.74
C SER A 85 -11.17 -42.26 12.34
N LYS A 86 -10.27 -42.56 13.30
CA LYS A 86 -9.38 -41.54 13.91
C LYS A 86 -8.25 -41.12 13.00
N GLU A 87 -7.72 -42.00 12.20
CA GLU A 87 -6.73 -41.67 11.15
C GLU A 87 -7.37 -40.73 10.12
N LYS A 88 -8.61 -41.02 9.70
CA LYS A 88 -9.32 -40.13 8.76
C LYS A 88 -9.58 -38.76 9.37
N GLU A 89 -10.02 -38.68 10.65
CA GLU A 89 -10.20 -37.41 11.35
C GLU A 89 -8.90 -36.56 11.34
N ILE A 90 -7.75 -37.18 11.61
CA ILE A 90 -6.45 -36.48 11.61
C ILE A 90 -6.09 -35.98 10.20
N MET A 91 -6.29 -36.81 9.18
CA MET A 91 -6.03 -36.41 7.78
C MET A 91 -6.96 -35.27 7.33
N GLU A 92 -8.22 -35.27 7.78
CA GLU A 92 -9.17 -34.19 7.49
C GLU A 92 -8.74 -32.88 8.13
N ILE A 93 -8.22 -32.90 9.37
CA ILE A 93 -7.69 -31.70 10.04
C ILE A 93 -6.48 -31.16 9.26
N GLN A 94 -5.56 -32.03 8.85
CA GLN A 94 -4.39 -31.65 8.09
C GLN A 94 -4.78 -31.02 6.73
N SER A 95 -5.69 -31.66 6.00
CA SER A 95 -6.18 -31.12 4.72
C SER A 95 -6.87 -29.77 4.90
N ARG A 96 -7.68 -29.61 5.96
CA ARG A 96 -8.33 -28.34 6.29
C ARG A 96 -7.32 -27.27 6.66
N PHE A 97 -6.27 -27.59 7.39
CA PHE A 97 -5.18 -26.66 7.71
C PHE A 97 -4.49 -26.12 6.44
N GLU A 98 -4.13 -27.02 5.50
CA GLU A 98 -3.50 -26.63 4.24
C GLU A 98 -4.42 -25.75 3.38
N GLN A 99 -5.71 -26.09 3.28
CA GLN A 99 -6.69 -25.29 2.56
C GLN A 99 -6.90 -23.91 3.20
N THR A 100 -6.98 -23.86 4.55
CA THR A 100 -7.12 -22.60 5.28
C THR A 100 -5.89 -21.72 5.05
N GLN A 101 -4.68 -22.26 5.13
CA GLN A 101 -3.45 -21.51 4.87
C GLN A 101 -3.43 -20.87 3.48
N GLN A 102 -3.86 -21.62 2.44
CA GLN A 102 -3.95 -21.08 1.08
C GLN A 102 -5.03 -19.99 0.96
N SER A 103 -6.19 -20.21 1.60
CA SER A 103 -7.27 -19.23 1.60
C SER A 103 -6.87 -17.92 2.28
N LEU A 104 -6.20 -17.99 3.43
CA LEU A 104 -5.72 -16.82 4.16
C LEU A 104 -4.67 -16.03 3.36
N GLN A 105 -3.79 -16.71 2.60
CA GLN A 105 -2.86 -16.02 1.71
C GLN A 105 -3.56 -15.22 0.61
N GLN A 106 -4.61 -15.79 0.01
CA GLN A 106 -5.40 -15.09 -1.00
C GLN A 106 -6.17 -13.92 -0.40
N GLU A 107 -6.74 -14.11 0.81
CA GLU A 107 -7.45 -13.06 1.53
C GLU A 107 -6.54 -11.87 1.85
N ILE A 108 -5.31 -12.11 2.33
CA ILE A 108 -4.33 -11.05 2.59
C ILE A 108 -4.04 -10.23 1.33
N GLN A 109 -3.85 -10.88 0.18
CA GLN A 109 -3.59 -10.19 -1.08
C GLN A 109 -4.78 -9.32 -1.53
N MET A 110 -6.00 -9.85 -1.42
CA MET A 110 -7.22 -9.10 -1.73
C MET A 110 -7.43 -7.94 -0.75
N LEU A 111 -7.21 -8.17 0.55
CA LEU A 111 -7.32 -7.13 1.57
C LEU A 111 -6.34 -6.00 1.29
N GLN A 112 -5.07 -6.32 1.00
CA GLN A 112 -4.07 -5.33 0.65
C GLN A 112 -4.48 -4.48 -0.56
N GLN A 113 -4.97 -5.10 -1.64
CA GLN A 113 -5.44 -4.38 -2.82
C GLN A 113 -6.64 -3.48 -2.49
N ASN A 114 -7.62 -4.00 -1.73
CA ASN A 114 -8.82 -3.27 -1.36
C ASN A 114 -8.53 -2.07 -0.45
N LEU A 115 -7.53 -2.17 0.41
CA LEU A 115 -7.11 -1.08 1.29
C LEU A 115 -6.28 -0.04 0.54
N GLN A 116 -5.37 -0.47 -0.34
CA GLN A 116 -4.46 0.45 -1.02
C GLN A 116 -5.10 1.18 -2.21
N ALA A 117 -5.94 0.52 -3.00
CA ALA A 117 -6.52 1.11 -4.20
C ALA A 117 -7.22 2.47 -3.96
N PRO A 118 -8.11 2.63 -2.96
CA PRO A 118 -8.76 3.92 -2.69
C PRO A 118 -7.77 5.00 -2.21
N ILE A 119 -6.68 4.63 -1.54
CA ILE A 119 -5.65 5.56 -1.06
C ILE A 119 -4.88 6.15 -2.25
N TYR A 120 -4.45 5.27 -3.19
CA TYR A 120 -3.79 5.69 -4.42
C TYR A 120 -4.71 6.57 -5.27
N ASP A 121 -5.98 6.21 -5.43
CA ASP A 121 -6.97 6.99 -6.19
C ASP A 121 -7.18 8.38 -5.57
N LYS A 122 -7.31 8.46 -4.24
CA LYS A 122 -7.43 9.73 -3.51
C LYS A 122 -6.20 10.61 -3.71
N ALA A 123 -5.00 10.05 -3.59
CA ALA A 123 -3.75 10.78 -3.81
C ALA A 123 -3.64 11.30 -5.25
N GLN A 124 -3.90 10.44 -6.24
CA GLN A 124 -3.85 10.79 -7.67
C GLN A 124 -4.88 11.86 -8.02
N THR A 125 -6.12 11.71 -7.53
CA THR A 125 -7.19 12.69 -7.74
C THR A 125 -6.83 14.03 -7.13
N THR A 126 -6.25 14.06 -5.93
CA THR A 126 -5.81 15.28 -5.27
C THR A 126 -4.73 15.99 -6.07
N VAL A 127 -3.67 15.29 -6.47
CA VAL A 127 -2.60 15.86 -7.31
C VAL A 127 -3.14 16.38 -8.63
N SER A 128 -4.04 15.62 -9.29
CA SER A 128 -4.66 16.03 -10.55
C SER A 128 -5.50 17.31 -10.40
N ASN A 129 -6.24 17.44 -9.30
CA ASN A 129 -7.03 18.63 -9.04
C ASN A 129 -6.16 19.86 -8.76
N LEU A 130 -5.07 19.71 -8.01
CA LEU A 130 -4.09 20.78 -7.77
C LEU A 130 -3.44 21.22 -9.09
N ALA A 131 -3.04 20.28 -9.93
CA ALA A 131 -2.45 20.56 -11.23
C ALA A 131 -3.42 21.34 -12.14
N LYS A 132 -4.67 20.89 -12.22
CA LYS A 132 -5.73 21.58 -13.00
C LYS A 132 -5.97 23.01 -12.50
N ALA A 133 -6.06 23.19 -11.19
CA ALA A 133 -6.29 24.51 -10.58
C ALA A 133 -5.18 25.52 -10.89
N GLN A 134 -3.92 25.05 -11.10
CA GLN A 134 -2.76 25.88 -11.39
C GLN A 134 -2.43 25.96 -12.90
N GLY A 135 -3.22 25.31 -13.75
CA GLY A 135 -3.00 25.27 -15.20
C GLY A 135 -1.72 24.52 -15.58
N ILE A 136 -1.36 23.50 -14.80
CA ILE A 136 -0.21 22.62 -15.03
C ILE A 136 -0.62 21.55 -16.05
N ALA A 137 0.19 21.39 -17.10
CA ALA A 137 -0.07 20.46 -18.19
C ALA A 137 0.37 19.02 -17.86
N PHE A 138 1.48 18.88 -17.11
CA PHE A 138 2.09 17.59 -16.77
C PHE A 138 2.57 17.59 -15.33
N VAL A 139 2.35 16.46 -14.63
CA VAL A 139 2.95 16.18 -13.32
C VAL A 139 3.76 14.91 -13.44
N PHE A 140 5.02 14.98 -13.02
CA PHE A 140 5.95 13.85 -13.02
C PHE A 140 6.17 13.34 -11.59
N GLU A 141 6.38 12.03 -11.47
CA GLU A 141 6.88 11.45 -10.23
C GLU A 141 8.33 11.86 -10.01
N MET A 142 8.66 12.34 -8.81
CA MET A 142 9.99 12.84 -8.46
C MET A 142 11.08 11.79 -8.66
N SER A 143 10.79 10.52 -8.34
CA SER A 143 11.74 9.42 -8.48
C SER A 143 12.12 9.10 -9.93
N SER A 144 11.32 9.53 -10.91
CA SER A 144 11.60 9.35 -12.34
C SER A 144 12.47 10.48 -12.94
N LEU A 145 12.77 11.53 -12.16
CA LEU A 145 13.51 12.69 -12.61
C LEU A 145 14.94 12.66 -12.07
N LEU A 146 15.92 12.70 -12.96
CA LEU A 146 17.33 12.78 -12.58
C LEU A 146 17.74 14.18 -12.09
N TYR A 147 17.10 15.21 -12.63
CA TYR A 147 17.38 16.60 -12.29
C TYR A 147 16.11 17.45 -12.53
N VAL A 148 15.88 18.38 -11.63
CA VAL A 148 14.84 19.40 -11.74
C VAL A 148 15.46 20.75 -11.42
N ASP A 149 15.33 21.71 -12.35
CA ASP A 149 15.63 23.09 -12.06
C ASP A 149 14.51 23.69 -11.20
N PRO A 150 14.78 24.07 -9.93
CA PRO A 150 13.74 24.61 -9.05
C PRO A 150 13.08 25.90 -9.56
N ALA A 151 13.74 26.61 -10.51
CA ALA A 151 13.18 27.81 -11.13
C ALA A 151 12.14 27.50 -12.22
N GLN A 152 12.12 26.27 -12.76
CA GLN A 152 11.26 25.88 -13.87
C GLN A 152 10.22 24.82 -13.51
N GLY A 153 10.52 23.93 -12.58
CA GLY A 153 9.60 22.88 -12.12
C GLY A 153 8.86 23.30 -10.86
N ILE A 154 7.53 23.09 -10.84
CA ILE A 154 6.69 23.36 -9.67
C ILE A 154 6.66 22.11 -8.78
N ASN A 155 7.08 22.22 -7.51
CA ASN A 155 6.93 21.14 -6.55
C ASN A 155 5.53 21.17 -5.95
N LEU A 156 4.69 20.18 -6.28
CA LEU A 156 3.33 20.04 -5.73
C LEU A 156 3.30 19.26 -4.41
N THR A 157 4.38 18.61 -3.99
CA THR A 157 4.39 17.77 -2.78
C THR A 157 3.89 18.51 -1.53
N PRO A 158 4.33 19.74 -1.21
CA PRO A 158 3.88 20.44 -0.01
C PRO A 158 2.39 20.76 -0.01
N GLU A 159 1.84 21.13 -1.17
CA GLU A 159 0.40 21.44 -1.31
C GLU A 159 -0.44 20.17 -1.27
N ALA A 160 0.03 19.10 -1.92
CA ALA A 160 -0.63 17.81 -1.90
C ALA A 160 -0.65 17.21 -0.48
N ARG A 161 0.45 17.29 0.28
CA ARG A 161 0.50 16.89 1.69
C ARG A 161 -0.58 17.59 2.51
N LYS A 162 -0.73 18.90 2.32
CA LYS A 162 -1.75 19.72 3.01
C LYS A 162 -3.17 19.29 2.63
N ALA A 163 -3.41 19.08 1.34
CA ALA A 163 -4.72 18.66 0.83
C ALA A 163 -5.10 17.23 1.24
N LEU A 164 -4.12 16.37 1.49
CA LEU A 164 -4.28 15.00 1.97
C LEU A 164 -4.25 14.89 3.50
N ASN A 165 -4.21 16.01 4.23
CA ASN A 165 -4.15 16.05 5.69
C ASN A 165 -2.94 15.32 6.29
N ILE A 166 -1.81 15.29 5.58
CA ILE A 166 -0.57 14.71 6.09
C ILE A 166 0.05 15.71 7.07
N PRO A 167 0.29 15.34 8.35
CA PRO A 167 0.90 16.22 9.34
C PRO A 167 2.25 16.74 8.88
N ALA A 168 2.57 18.01 9.23
CA ALA A 168 3.79 18.66 8.75
C ALA A 168 5.07 18.01 9.29
N ASP A 169 5.00 17.45 10.49
CA ASP A 169 6.09 16.76 11.20
C ASP A 169 6.23 15.28 10.81
N ARG A 170 5.26 14.74 10.06
CA ARG A 170 5.32 13.35 9.61
C ARG A 170 6.20 13.25 8.36
N THR A 171 7.27 12.47 8.46
CA THR A 171 8.23 12.23 7.38
C THR A 171 8.43 10.73 7.15
N LEU A 172 9.03 10.34 6.04
CA LEU A 172 9.41 8.94 5.81
C LEU A 172 10.39 8.44 6.88
N GLU A 173 11.24 9.30 7.42
CA GLU A 173 12.17 8.96 8.50
C GLU A 173 11.41 8.66 9.81
N THR A 174 10.46 9.52 10.20
CA THR A 174 9.63 9.29 11.40
C THR A 174 8.80 8.02 11.25
N LEU A 175 8.21 7.78 10.08
CA LEU A 175 7.49 6.54 9.79
C LEU A 175 8.39 5.31 9.91
N GLN A 176 9.59 5.36 9.34
CA GLN A 176 10.52 4.24 9.41
C GLN A 176 10.94 3.93 10.85
N ALA A 177 11.19 4.97 11.67
CA ALA A 177 11.51 4.80 13.08
C ALA A 177 10.35 4.16 13.85
N GLU A 178 9.10 4.58 13.60
CA GLU A 178 7.90 3.99 14.19
C GLU A 178 7.74 2.51 13.82
N LEU A 179 7.91 2.17 12.54
CA LEU A 179 7.79 0.78 12.08
C LEU A 179 8.89 -0.11 12.66
N GLN A 180 10.12 0.40 12.79
CA GLN A 180 11.21 -0.32 13.41
C GLN A 180 10.95 -0.55 14.91
N ALA A 181 10.47 0.46 15.63
CA ALA A 181 10.12 0.34 17.04
C ALA A 181 9.01 -0.69 17.27
N LYS A 182 7.97 -0.70 16.43
CA LYS A 182 6.90 -1.72 16.47
C LYS A 182 7.44 -3.13 16.20
N ALA A 183 8.29 -3.30 15.20
CA ALA A 183 8.89 -4.60 14.89
C ALA A 183 9.74 -5.14 16.05
N GLN A 184 10.54 -4.29 16.70
CA GLN A 184 11.33 -4.66 17.86
C GLN A 184 10.45 -5.04 19.07
N ALA A 185 9.37 -4.29 19.32
CA ALA A 185 8.42 -4.60 20.38
C ALA A 185 7.71 -5.94 20.15
N ALA A 186 7.31 -6.24 18.91
CA ALA A 186 6.69 -7.51 18.54
C ALA A 186 7.67 -8.70 18.75
N GLN A 187 8.94 -8.56 18.36
CA GLN A 187 9.97 -9.58 18.60
C GLN A 187 10.23 -9.83 20.07
N ALA A 188 10.28 -8.76 20.88
CA ALA A 188 10.48 -8.88 22.33
C ALA A 188 9.30 -9.61 23.01
N ALA A 189 8.08 -9.42 22.52
CA ALA A 189 6.89 -10.10 23.04
C ALA A 189 6.83 -11.60 22.68
N GLN A 190 7.42 -12.00 21.56
CA GLN A 190 7.48 -13.42 21.13
C GLN A 190 8.64 -14.20 21.75
N GLY A 191 9.64 -13.51 22.30
CA GLY A 191 10.83 -14.13 22.92
C GLY A 191 10.71 -14.40 24.43
N MET A 192 9.55 -14.11 25.03
CA MET A 192 9.21 -14.42 26.43
C MET A 192 8.21 -15.57 26.51
#